data_e146c066313ba7cef742bd57a2b55490
#
_entry.id   e146c066313ba7cef742bd57a2b55490
#
_cell.length_a   1.000
_cell.length_b   1.000
_cell.length_c   1.000
_cell.angle_alpha   90.00
_cell.angle_beta   90.00
_cell.angle_gamma   90.00
#
_symmetry.space_group_name_H-M   'P 1'
#
loop_
_entity.id
_entity.type
_entity.pdbx_description
1 polymer ?
#
loop_
_entity_poly.entity_id
_entity_poly.type
_entity_poly.pdbx_seq_one_letter_code
_entity_poly.pdbx_strand_id
1 'polypeptide(L)'
;MIMNKTELKQILTDLFKEQKLAVLSTHNKEGPYSSLVAFAFTEDLKYILFATTRATRKYANMTDNSSVSLLVDNRSNDDEDFYRAVAVTATGKAVEVEDFEKEGLLNIYLDKLPYLKHFVTSPTCALLKVTVKTYYIVNRFQNVMEFHVNYEDSNSSEENM
;
A
#
# COMPACT_ATOMS: atom_id res chain seq x y z
N MET A 1 -6.93 -11.58 23.30
CA MET A 1 -6.28 -12.64 22.52
C MET A 1 -5.25 -12.00 21.60
N ILE A 2 -4.00 -12.40 21.70
CA ILE A 2 -2.91 -11.88 20.86
C ILE A 2 -2.90 -12.67 19.56
N MET A 3 -3.03 -11.96 18.43
CA MET A 3 -2.98 -12.57 17.12
C MET A 3 -1.53 -12.82 16.71
N ASN A 4 -1.28 -13.98 16.11
CA ASN A 4 0.05 -14.31 15.59
C ASN A 4 0.29 -13.69 14.21
N LYS A 5 1.53 -13.75 13.73
CA LYS A 5 1.94 -13.18 12.43
C LYS A 5 1.12 -13.71 11.25
N THR A 6 0.82 -15.01 11.24
CA THR A 6 0.05 -15.66 10.16
C THR A 6 -1.38 -15.11 10.11
N GLU A 7 -2.02 -14.94 11.26
CA GLU A 7 -3.37 -14.37 11.35
C GLU A 7 -3.39 -12.90 10.90
N LEU A 8 -2.40 -12.10 11.28
CA LEU A 8 -2.28 -10.71 10.85
C LEU A 8 -2.08 -10.61 9.34
N LYS A 9 -1.22 -11.45 8.76
CA LYS A 9 -1.02 -11.52 7.30
C LYS A 9 -2.31 -11.87 6.57
N GLN A 10 -3.11 -12.78 7.13
CA GLN A 10 -4.38 -13.16 6.52
C GLN A 10 -5.38 -12.01 6.53
N ILE A 11 -5.47 -11.26 7.62
CA ILE A 11 -6.33 -10.05 7.70
C ILE A 11 -5.91 -9.04 6.63
N LEU A 12 -4.61 -8.75 6.53
CA LEU A 12 -4.07 -7.83 5.53
C LEU A 12 -4.39 -8.27 4.11
N THR A 13 -4.11 -9.54 3.80
CA THR A 13 -4.33 -10.08 2.46
C THR A 13 -5.80 -10.07 2.07
N ASP A 14 -6.69 -10.48 2.95
CA ASP A 14 -8.12 -10.48 2.69
C ASP A 14 -8.66 -9.06 2.45
N LEU A 15 -8.29 -8.12 3.32
CA LEU A 15 -8.71 -6.72 3.18
C LEU A 15 -8.20 -6.13 1.85
N PHE A 16 -6.95 -6.34 1.53
CA PHE A 16 -6.33 -5.77 0.34
C PHE A 16 -6.85 -6.37 -0.97
N LYS A 17 -7.26 -7.63 -0.95
CA LYS A 17 -7.93 -8.26 -2.10
C LYS A 17 -9.33 -7.70 -2.33
N GLU A 18 -10.07 -7.43 -1.27
CA GLU A 18 -11.45 -6.94 -1.35
C GLU A 18 -11.53 -5.46 -1.72
N GLN A 19 -10.59 -4.64 -1.21
CA GLN A 19 -10.63 -3.20 -1.42
C GLN A 19 -9.83 -2.78 -2.65
N LYS A 20 -10.39 -1.90 -3.45
CA LYS A 20 -9.76 -1.38 -4.68
C LYS A 20 -9.07 -0.04 -4.46
N LEU A 21 -9.53 0.73 -3.48
CA LEU A 21 -9.08 2.09 -3.23
C LEU A 21 -8.41 2.21 -1.87
N ALA A 22 -7.40 3.06 -1.82
CA ALA A 22 -6.73 3.47 -0.60
C ALA A 22 -6.70 4.99 -0.50
N VAL A 23 -6.68 5.52 0.71
CA VAL A 23 -6.36 6.93 0.95
C VAL A 23 -4.86 7.04 1.11
N LEU A 24 -4.22 7.71 0.15
CA LEU A 24 -2.80 8.02 0.19
C LEU A 24 -2.59 9.36 0.89
N SER A 25 -1.75 9.39 1.90
CA SER A 25 -1.32 10.62 2.57
C SER A 25 0.13 10.91 2.21
N THR A 26 0.33 12.10 1.66
CA THR A 26 1.65 12.68 1.34
C THR A 26 1.80 13.99 2.10
N HIS A 27 2.99 14.55 2.13
CA HIS A 27 3.19 15.83 2.78
C HIS A 27 4.24 16.69 2.08
N ASN A 28 4.10 17.97 2.29
CA ASN A 28 5.05 18.99 1.88
C ASN A 28 5.19 20.03 3.01
N LYS A 29 5.86 21.15 2.73
CA LYS A 29 6.06 22.22 3.72
C LYS A 29 4.77 22.83 4.26
N GLU A 30 3.66 22.73 3.52
CA GLU A 30 2.35 23.24 3.93
C GLU A 30 1.58 22.28 4.82
N GLY A 31 2.00 21.01 4.87
CA GLY A 31 1.39 19.99 5.71
C GLY A 31 0.97 18.73 4.94
N PRO A 32 0.17 17.86 5.58
CA PRO A 32 -0.29 16.63 4.96
C PRO A 32 -1.37 16.86 3.91
N TYR A 33 -1.40 15.99 2.91
CA TYR A 33 -2.36 16.02 1.81
C TYR A 33 -2.84 14.60 1.52
N SER A 34 -4.15 14.42 1.44
CA SER A 34 -4.78 13.10 1.23
C SER A 34 -5.43 13.02 -0.15
N SER A 35 -5.32 11.86 -0.79
CA SER A 35 -5.95 11.58 -2.08
C SER A 35 -6.34 10.11 -2.19
N LEU A 36 -7.33 9.81 -3.05
CA LEU A 36 -7.70 8.44 -3.34
C LEU A 36 -6.85 7.88 -4.48
N VAL A 37 -6.38 6.65 -4.29
CA VAL A 37 -5.64 5.92 -5.33
C VAL A 37 -6.15 4.49 -5.43
N ALA A 38 -6.20 3.96 -6.63
CA ALA A 38 -6.40 2.52 -6.84
C ALA A 38 -5.07 1.81 -6.60
N PHE A 39 -5.09 0.73 -5.85
CA PHE A 39 -3.87 0.07 -5.41
C PHE A 39 -3.85 -1.43 -5.66
N ALA A 40 -2.66 -1.96 -5.79
CA ALA A 40 -2.36 -3.39 -5.73
C ALA A 40 -1.25 -3.62 -4.71
N PHE A 41 -0.92 -4.86 -4.47
CA PHE A 41 0.09 -5.23 -3.47
C PHE A 41 0.77 -6.54 -3.86
N THR A 42 1.98 -6.75 -3.35
CA THR A 42 2.70 -8.01 -3.54
C THR A 42 2.27 -9.04 -2.49
N GLU A 43 2.29 -10.32 -2.83
CA GLU A 43 1.84 -11.41 -1.92
C GLU A 43 2.60 -11.42 -0.60
N ASP A 44 3.87 -11.05 -0.62
CA ASP A 44 4.72 -10.96 0.58
C ASP A 44 4.42 -9.73 1.44
N LEU A 45 3.49 -8.87 1.00
CA LEU A 45 3.09 -7.64 1.68
C LEU A 45 4.22 -6.60 1.84
N LYS A 46 5.33 -6.77 1.13
CA LYS A 46 6.45 -5.82 1.18
C LYS A 46 6.16 -4.53 0.42
N TYR A 47 5.39 -4.62 -0.65
CA TYR A 47 5.16 -3.49 -1.55
C TYR A 47 3.70 -3.25 -1.83
N ILE A 48 3.30 -1.98 -1.81
CA ILE A 48 2.01 -1.50 -2.31
C ILE A 48 2.29 -0.70 -3.58
N LEU A 49 1.45 -0.90 -4.60
CA LEU A 49 1.58 -0.28 -5.91
C LEU A 49 0.39 0.61 -6.20
N PHE A 50 0.63 1.80 -6.75
CA PHE A 50 -0.41 2.67 -7.27
C PHE A 50 0.14 3.48 -8.43
N ALA A 51 -0.75 4.10 -9.19
CA ALA A 51 -0.36 4.89 -10.35
C ALA A 51 -0.91 6.31 -10.25
N THR A 52 -0.16 7.27 -10.75
CA THR A 52 -0.58 8.68 -10.85
C THR A 52 0.11 9.35 -12.02
N THR A 53 -0.54 10.35 -12.61
CA THR A 53 0.16 11.20 -13.58
C THR A 53 1.21 12.05 -12.84
N ARG A 54 2.30 12.39 -13.53
CA ARG A 54 3.39 13.16 -12.93
C ARG A 54 3.03 14.64 -12.68
N ALA A 55 1.89 15.07 -13.18
CA ALA A 55 1.39 16.45 -13.00
C ALA A 55 0.58 16.64 -11.71
N THR A 56 0.42 15.62 -10.88
CA THR A 56 -0.40 15.71 -9.66
C THR A 56 0.38 16.25 -8.48
N ARG A 57 -0.36 16.83 -7.51
CA ARG A 57 0.22 17.30 -6.24
C ARG A 57 0.85 16.15 -5.46
N LYS A 58 0.20 14.98 -5.42
CA LYS A 58 0.73 13.81 -4.72
C LYS A 58 2.09 13.38 -5.30
N TYR A 59 2.26 13.41 -6.62
CA TYR A 59 3.53 13.08 -7.25
C TYR A 59 4.63 14.08 -6.86
N ALA A 60 4.34 15.37 -6.92
CA ALA A 60 5.27 16.41 -6.49
C ALA A 60 5.66 16.25 -5.01
N ASN A 61 4.68 15.98 -4.14
CA ASN A 61 4.93 15.76 -2.72
C ASN A 61 5.86 14.56 -2.48
N MET A 62 5.62 13.43 -3.15
CA MET A 62 6.45 12.23 -3.00
C MET A 62 7.85 12.37 -3.56
N THR A 63 8.03 13.18 -4.62
CA THR A 63 9.35 13.51 -5.15
C THR A 63 10.17 14.31 -4.15
N ASP A 64 9.52 15.22 -3.45
CA ASP A 64 10.15 16.07 -2.44
C ASP A 64 10.36 15.33 -1.12
N ASN A 65 9.38 14.52 -0.70
CA ASN A 65 9.46 13.69 0.50
C ASN A 65 8.77 12.35 0.24
N SER A 66 9.55 11.29 0.25
CA SER A 66 9.08 9.94 -0.09
C SER A 66 8.27 9.25 1.01
N SER A 67 8.26 9.78 2.23
CA SER A 67 7.49 9.19 3.35
C SER A 67 5.99 9.37 3.10
N VAL A 68 5.27 8.25 3.12
CA VAL A 68 3.82 8.21 2.85
C VAL A 68 3.12 7.27 3.81
N SER A 69 1.80 7.41 3.90
CA SER A 69 0.95 6.40 4.48
C SER A 69 -0.25 6.12 3.57
N LEU A 70 -0.76 4.90 3.64
CA LEU A 70 -1.98 4.50 2.94
C LEU A 70 -2.95 3.92 3.96
N LEU A 71 -4.18 4.40 3.92
CA LEU A 71 -5.29 3.87 4.72
C LEU A 71 -6.19 3.02 3.83
N VAL A 72 -6.38 1.77 4.20
CA VAL A 72 -7.32 0.85 3.55
C VAL A 72 -8.29 0.33 4.62
N ASP A 73 -9.57 0.42 4.35
CA ASP A 73 -10.60 -0.02 5.29
C ASP A 73 -11.80 -0.63 4.57
N ASN A 74 -12.61 -1.37 5.30
CA ASN A 74 -13.81 -2.03 4.79
C ASN A 74 -15.12 -1.45 5.38
N ARG A 75 -15.10 -0.19 5.79
CA ARG A 75 -16.30 0.48 6.33
C ARG A 75 -17.45 0.44 5.34
N SER A 76 -18.66 0.32 5.86
CA SER A 76 -19.93 0.40 5.11
C SER A 76 -20.72 1.68 5.40
N ASN A 77 -20.22 2.52 6.30
CA ASN A 77 -20.85 3.76 6.79
C ASN A 77 -22.17 3.51 7.52
N ASP A 78 -22.19 2.45 8.32
CA ASP A 78 -23.31 2.14 9.23
C ASP A 78 -22.78 1.90 10.66
N ASP A 79 -23.70 1.70 11.62
CA ASP A 79 -23.36 1.53 13.03
C ASP A 79 -22.59 0.24 13.31
N GLU A 80 -22.67 -0.75 12.43
CA GLU A 80 -21.92 -2.01 12.57
C GLU A 80 -20.42 -1.81 12.38
N ASP A 81 -20.01 -0.74 11.71
CA ASP A 81 -18.60 -0.41 11.51
C ASP A 81 -17.85 -0.27 12.83
N PHE A 82 -18.51 0.20 13.89
CA PHE A 82 -17.90 0.31 15.21
C PHE A 82 -17.44 -1.04 15.78
N TYR A 83 -18.00 -2.13 15.32
CA TYR A 83 -17.71 -3.48 15.80
C TYR A 83 -17.02 -4.36 14.77
N ARG A 84 -17.24 -4.12 13.49
CA ARG A 84 -16.84 -5.02 12.39
C ARG A 84 -15.81 -4.45 11.44
N ALA A 85 -15.73 -3.12 11.31
CA ALA A 85 -14.80 -2.53 10.37
C ALA A 85 -13.36 -2.79 10.77
N VAL A 86 -12.55 -3.08 9.76
CA VAL A 86 -11.10 -3.21 9.88
C VAL A 86 -10.47 -2.07 9.08
N ALA A 87 -9.55 -1.36 9.71
CA ALA A 87 -8.78 -0.30 9.07
C ALA A 87 -7.30 -0.59 9.21
N VAL A 88 -6.57 -0.42 8.11
CA VAL A 88 -5.13 -0.64 8.07
C VAL A 88 -4.45 0.62 7.58
N THR A 89 -3.47 1.10 8.34
CA THR A 89 -2.53 2.13 7.88
C THR A 89 -1.20 1.48 7.57
N ALA A 90 -0.77 1.56 6.31
CA ALA A 90 0.57 1.16 5.89
C ALA A 90 1.47 2.40 5.86
N THR A 91 2.61 2.33 6.51
CA THR A 91 3.63 3.40 6.45
C THR A 91 4.85 2.91 5.67
N GLY A 92 5.45 3.78 4.90
CA GLY A 92 6.61 3.43 4.10
C GLY A 92 7.10 4.58 3.24
N LYS A 93 7.91 4.22 2.24
CA LYS A 93 8.47 5.19 1.30
C LYS A 93 8.07 4.85 -0.13
N ALA A 94 7.60 5.86 -0.85
CA ALA A 94 7.15 5.76 -2.23
C ALA A 94 8.23 6.23 -3.19
N VAL A 95 8.52 5.40 -4.19
CA VAL A 95 9.40 5.76 -5.31
C VAL A 95 8.78 5.30 -6.62
N GLU A 96 9.11 5.98 -7.70
CA GLU A 96 8.71 5.53 -9.03
C GLU A 96 9.42 4.22 -9.36
N VAL A 97 8.68 3.26 -9.92
CA VAL A 97 9.19 1.94 -10.31
C VAL A 97 10.23 2.08 -11.40
N GLU A 98 11.38 1.44 -11.22
CA GLU A 98 12.46 1.43 -12.20
C GLU A 98 12.18 0.47 -13.36
N ASP A 99 12.78 0.72 -14.51
CA ASP A 99 12.51 -0.02 -15.76
C ASP A 99 12.75 -1.52 -15.61
N PHE A 100 13.76 -1.94 -14.86
CA PHE A 100 14.10 -3.36 -14.72
C PHE A 100 13.05 -4.19 -13.95
N GLU A 101 12.25 -3.55 -13.08
CA GLU A 101 11.21 -4.21 -12.29
C GLU A 101 9.79 -3.89 -12.79
N LYS A 102 9.66 -3.00 -13.77
CA LYS A 102 8.37 -2.44 -14.19
C LYS A 102 7.42 -3.49 -14.76
N GLU A 103 7.89 -4.38 -15.60
CA GLU A 103 7.03 -5.41 -16.21
C GLU A 103 6.36 -6.30 -15.16
N GLY A 104 7.14 -6.83 -14.21
CA GLY A 104 6.63 -7.69 -13.15
C GLY A 104 5.63 -6.99 -12.24
N LEU A 105 5.95 -5.77 -11.80
CA LEU A 105 5.08 -4.99 -10.91
C LEU A 105 3.83 -4.48 -11.64
N LEU A 106 3.96 -4.09 -12.90
CA LEU A 106 2.81 -3.70 -13.72
C LEU A 106 1.83 -4.85 -13.91
N ASN A 107 2.33 -6.07 -14.11
CA ASN A 107 1.48 -7.26 -14.21
C ASN A 107 0.69 -7.49 -12.90
N ILE A 108 1.32 -7.36 -11.75
CA ILE A 108 0.63 -7.45 -10.45
C ILE A 108 -0.48 -6.39 -10.34
N TYR A 109 -0.17 -5.15 -10.72
CA TYR A 109 -1.14 -4.05 -10.70
C TYR A 109 -2.34 -4.33 -11.61
N LEU A 110 -2.09 -4.77 -12.84
CA LEU A 110 -3.12 -5.02 -13.85
C LEU A 110 -3.92 -6.30 -13.59
N ASP A 111 -3.34 -7.30 -12.94
CA ASP A 111 -4.08 -8.50 -12.52
C ASP A 111 -5.21 -8.14 -11.55
N LYS A 112 -4.97 -7.21 -10.65
CA LYS A 112 -6.00 -6.71 -9.74
C LYS A 112 -6.90 -5.66 -10.37
N LEU A 113 -6.35 -4.78 -11.20
CA LEU A 113 -7.00 -3.56 -11.71
C LEU A 113 -6.93 -3.49 -13.24
N PRO A 114 -7.50 -4.49 -13.96
CA PRO A 114 -7.37 -4.55 -15.42
C PRO A 114 -8.01 -3.37 -16.14
N TYR A 115 -9.00 -2.73 -15.54
CA TYR A 115 -9.68 -1.56 -16.13
C TYR A 115 -8.79 -0.31 -16.22
N LEU A 116 -7.65 -0.30 -15.54
CA LEU A 116 -6.74 0.85 -15.51
C LEU A 116 -5.57 0.72 -16.49
N LYS A 117 -5.62 -0.23 -17.41
CA LYS A 117 -4.52 -0.48 -18.36
C LYS A 117 -4.15 0.76 -19.17
N HIS A 118 -5.13 1.43 -19.76
CA HIS A 118 -4.87 2.64 -20.57
C HIS A 118 -4.29 3.77 -19.71
N PHE A 119 -4.77 3.92 -18.48
CA PHE A 119 -4.28 4.92 -17.55
C PHE A 119 -2.83 4.68 -17.16
N VAL A 120 -2.52 3.49 -16.66
CA VAL A 120 -1.19 3.18 -16.09
C VAL A 120 -0.11 3.05 -17.18
N THR A 121 -0.48 2.70 -18.42
CA THR A 121 0.46 2.58 -19.53
C THR A 121 0.65 3.88 -20.31
N SER A 122 -0.09 4.93 -19.98
CA SER A 122 0.10 6.25 -20.59
C SER A 122 1.52 6.77 -20.31
N PRO A 123 2.20 7.42 -21.28
CA PRO A 123 3.54 7.95 -21.08
C PRO A 123 3.66 8.99 -19.95
N THR A 124 2.57 9.68 -19.63
CA THR A 124 2.53 10.69 -18.55
C THR A 124 2.28 10.10 -17.18
N CYS A 125 1.92 8.82 -17.10
CA CYS A 125 1.61 8.13 -15.86
C CYS A 125 2.84 7.44 -15.28
N ALA A 126 3.02 7.56 -13.98
CA ALA A 126 4.05 6.85 -13.22
C ALA A 126 3.41 5.72 -12.41
N LEU A 127 4.07 4.57 -12.39
CA LEU A 127 3.77 3.50 -11.44
C LEU A 127 4.67 3.69 -10.22
N LEU A 128 4.06 3.81 -9.03
CA LEU A 128 4.75 4.06 -7.77
C LEU A 128 4.78 2.76 -6.95
N LYS A 129 5.88 2.55 -6.27
CA LYS A 129 6.09 1.44 -5.35
C LYS A 129 6.32 2.00 -3.95
N VAL A 130 5.49 1.58 -3.00
CA VAL A 130 5.68 1.88 -1.58
C VAL A 130 6.35 0.69 -0.93
N THR A 131 7.57 0.89 -0.43
CA THR A 131 8.25 -0.09 0.42
C THR A 131 7.70 0.06 1.83
N VAL A 132 6.88 -0.89 2.24
CA VAL A 132 6.15 -0.80 3.51
C VAL A 132 7.07 -1.15 4.68
N LYS A 133 7.06 -0.31 5.69
CA LYS A 133 7.77 -0.53 6.95
C LYS A 133 6.88 -1.24 7.97
N THR A 134 5.69 -0.71 8.21
CA THR A 134 4.79 -1.20 9.24
C THR A 134 3.33 -1.07 8.78
N TYR A 135 2.55 -2.08 9.09
CA TYR A 135 1.10 -2.06 9.00
C TYR A 135 0.52 -1.91 10.41
N TYR A 136 -0.30 -0.89 10.61
CA TYR A 136 -1.09 -0.68 11.82
C TYR A 136 -2.50 -1.14 11.54
N ILE A 137 -2.94 -2.19 12.21
CA ILE A 137 -4.23 -2.84 11.99
C ILE A 137 -5.15 -2.47 13.15
N VAL A 138 -6.28 -1.87 12.86
CA VAL A 138 -7.29 -1.52 13.87
C VAL A 138 -8.56 -2.29 13.57
N ASN A 139 -9.02 -3.06 14.55
CA ASN A 139 -10.33 -3.69 14.51
C ASN A 139 -11.10 -3.37 15.78
N ARG A 140 -12.40 -3.62 15.76
CA ARG A 140 -13.29 -3.33 16.90
C ARG A 140 -13.06 -1.94 17.50
N PHE A 141 -12.83 -0.97 16.61
CA PHE A 141 -12.69 0.46 16.87
C PHE A 141 -11.45 0.90 17.67
N GLN A 142 -10.92 0.09 18.58
CA GLN A 142 -9.79 0.50 19.44
C GLN A 142 -8.69 -0.55 19.60
N ASN A 143 -8.87 -1.72 19.05
CA ASN A 143 -7.86 -2.77 19.15
C ASN A 143 -6.79 -2.57 18.05
N VAL A 144 -5.62 -2.05 18.44
CA VAL A 144 -4.52 -1.75 17.51
C VAL A 144 -3.47 -2.85 17.58
N MET A 145 -3.13 -3.38 16.42
CA MET A 145 -2.07 -4.37 16.23
C MET A 145 -1.06 -3.86 15.21
N GLU A 146 0.20 -4.24 15.38
CA GLU A 146 1.26 -3.85 14.46
C GLU A 146 1.84 -5.08 13.76
N PHE A 147 2.10 -4.94 12.47
CA PHE A 147 2.82 -5.92 11.67
C PHE A 147 4.02 -5.23 11.03
N HIS A 148 5.22 -5.60 11.46
CA HIS A 148 6.48 -5.06 10.93
C HIS A 148 6.98 -5.94 9.79
N VAL A 149 7.25 -5.31 8.64
CA VAL A 149 7.78 -6.02 7.48
C VAL A 149 9.27 -6.26 7.68
N ASN A 150 9.70 -7.51 7.52
CA ASN A 150 11.10 -7.91 7.67
C ASN A 150 11.75 -8.08 6.30
N TYR A 151 12.86 -7.36 6.06
CA TYR A 151 13.64 -7.41 4.82
C TYR A 151 14.98 -8.15 4.97
N GLU A 152 15.37 -8.52 6.20
CA GLU A 152 16.69 -9.12 6.47
C GLU A 152 16.79 -10.58 6.07
N ASP A 153 15.69 -11.32 6.06
CA ASP A 153 15.65 -12.76 5.75
C ASP A 153 15.93 -13.10 4.27
N SER A 154 15.98 -12.12 3.39
CA SER A 154 16.27 -12.32 1.96
C SER A 154 17.77 -12.42 1.64
N ASN A 155 18.65 -12.08 2.58
CA ASN A 155 20.11 -12.09 2.39
C ASN A 155 20.82 -13.29 3.02
N SER A 156 20.13 -14.13 3.80
CA SER A 156 20.76 -15.26 4.50
C SER A 156 20.90 -16.54 3.69
N SER A 157 20.39 -16.57 2.45
CA SER A 157 20.46 -17.76 1.59
C SER A 157 21.59 -17.73 0.54
N GLU A 158 22.37 -16.66 0.45
CA GLU A 158 23.46 -16.54 -0.53
C GLU A 158 24.89 -16.66 0.06
N GLU A 159 25.05 -16.74 1.38
CA GLU A 159 26.38 -16.84 2.01
C GLU A 159 26.83 -18.26 2.39
N ASN A 160 26.10 -19.31 2.03
CA ASN A 160 26.50 -20.70 2.28
C ASN A 160 26.53 -21.55 1.00
N MET A 161 27.23 -21.07 0.01
CA MET A 161 27.74 -21.94 -1.05
C MET A 161 29.20 -21.65 -1.35
#